data_bcb2b384a94cf5da952aaf1fb559dd0c
#
_entry.id   bcb2b384a94cf5da952aaf1fb559dd0c
#
_cell.length_a   1.000
_cell.length_b   1.000
_cell.length_c   1.000
_cell.angle_alpha   90.00
_cell.angle_beta   90.00
_cell.angle_gamma   90.00
#
_symmetry.space_group_name_H-M   'P 1'
#
loop_
_entity.id
_entity.type
_entity.pdbx_description
1 polymer ?
#
loop_
_entity_poly.entity_id
_entity_poly.type
_entity_poly.pdbx_seq_one_letter_code
_entity_poly.pdbx_strand_id
1 'polypeptide(L)'
;MRKTSLAILFIAALAGCQKTPATGDEQQGAAPAQKITVAYTYQPQSTLVHVAVAKGYFAEEGLDVQPLMHTYGKVALQSVLDDKADFATVAETPVMFAVLKDEKIFVIANIEASTMNNAIVARKDAGISTPADLKGKRVAFTPGTTSDFFLDSLLTANGLMRKDIQPVALKPEEFQDAIMAKKIDAASTWNYPLTQIKRQLGADGTIIYDREIYTETFNIAARQDFVRKNPETVKRFLRALIKAEDFVAKNPDAAQSIMSAATDIDVGLIREVWNAFNYHVVLDQTLLITLEDEARWAMRNKLTDRTDMPDYLSFIHFDSLGEVKPEAIKMTH
;
A
#
# COMPACT_ATOMS: atom_id res chain seq x y z
N MET A 1 -25.05 -99.54 -4.17
CA MET A 1 -25.24 -100.19 -2.87
C MET A 1 -24.43 -99.41 -1.83
N ARG A 2 -25.04 -99.21 -0.71
CA ARG A 2 -24.61 -98.66 0.59
C ARG A 2 -24.86 -97.17 0.80
N LYS A 3 -25.88 -97.05 1.56
CA LYS A 3 -26.38 -95.97 2.41
C LYS A 3 -25.41 -95.66 3.54
N THR A 4 -25.30 -94.47 4.01
CA THR A 4 -25.18 -94.06 5.46
C THR A 4 -25.34 -92.54 5.55
N SER A 5 -26.23 -92.19 6.14
CA SER A 5 -26.94 -91.56 7.27
C SER A 5 -26.25 -90.35 7.82
N LEU A 6 -27.00 -89.33 7.76
CA LEU A 6 -27.14 -88.05 8.37
C LEU A 6 -26.82 -87.99 9.90
N ALA A 7 -26.11 -86.97 10.33
CA ALA A 7 -26.18 -86.46 11.72
C ALA A 7 -26.13 -84.92 11.68
N ILE A 8 -27.22 -84.33 12.07
CA ILE A 8 -27.42 -82.89 12.25
C ILE A 8 -26.92 -82.50 13.65
N LEU A 9 -26.01 -81.59 13.78
CA LEU A 9 -25.65 -81.02 15.05
C LEU A 9 -26.04 -79.54 15.01
N PHE A 10 -27.02 -79.14 15.81
CA PHE A 10 -27.43 -77.76 16.08
C PHE A 10 -26.43 -77.14 17.05
N ILE A 11 -25.75 -76.11 16.67
CA ILE A 11 -25.00 -75.21 17.56
C ILE A 11 -25.69 -73.85 17.56
N ALA A 12 -26.26 -73.49 18.68
CA ALA A 12 -26.82 -72.18 18.95
C ALA A 12 -25.70 -71.14 19.09
N ALA A 13 -25.64 -70.24 18.21
CA ALA A 13 -24.73 -69.09 18.29
C ALA A 13 -25.43 -67.94 19.05
N LEU A 14 -24.89 -67.58 20.20
CA LEU A 14 -25.23 -66.40 20.99
C LEU A 14 -24.72 -65.17 20.24
N ALA A 15 -25.61 -64.31 19.76
CA ALA A 15 -25.27 -63.01 19.18
C ALA A 15 -24.90 -62.03 20.30
N GLY A 16 -23.59 -61.80 20.47
CA GLY A 16 -23.06 -60.72 21.30
C GLY A 16 -23.04 -59.45 20.47
N CYS A 17 -23.89 -58.47 20.80
CA CYS A 17 -23.80 -57.11 20.27
C CYS A 17 -22.54 -56.42 20.81
N GLN A 18 -21.45 -56.38 20.02
CA GLN A 18 -20.36 -55.47 20.24
C GLN A 18 -20.71 -54.12 19.60
N LYS A 19 -20.98 -53.13 20.46
CA LYS A 19 -21.02 -51.72 20.06
C LYS A 19 -19.59 -51.28 19.68
N THR A 20 -19.31 -51.10 18.41
CA THR A 20 -18.13 -50.40 17.92
C THR A 20 -18.30 -48.91 18.25
N PRO A 21 -17.36 -48.26 18.93
CA PRO A 21 -17.40 -46.80 19.04
C PRO A 21 -17.11 -46.22 17.67
N ALA A 22 -18.04 -45.47 17.12
CA ALA A 22 -17.87 -44.64 15.96
C ALA A 22 -16.98 -43.46 16.36
N THR A 23 -15.68 -43.57 16.13
CA THR A 23 -14.78 -42.41 16.05
C THR A 23 -14.93 -41.82 14.66
N GLY A 24 -15.98 -41.05 14.48
CA GLY A 24 -16.10 -40.14 13.38
C GLY A 24 -15.37 -38.85 13.75
N ASP A 25 -14.07 -38.77 13.49
CA ASP A 25 -13.42 -37.49 13.23
C ASP A 25 -14.03 -36.95 11.95
N GLU A 26 -15.13 -36.23 12.07
CA GLU A 26 -15.51 -35.26 11.04
C GLU A 26 -14.41 -34.20 10.99
N GLN A 27 -13.46 -34.41 10.11
CA GLN A 27 -12.67 -33.29 9.59
C GLN A 27 -13.68 -32.28 9.02
N GLN A 28 -14.04 -31.30 9.84
CA GLN A 28 -14.70 -30.08 9.34
C GLN A 28 -13.80 -29.53 8.25
N GLY A 29 -14.14 -29.79 7.01
CA GLY A 29 -13.47 -29.21 5.86
C GLY A 29 -13.45 -27.71 6.06
N ALA A 30 -12.26 -27.11 6.09
CA ALA A 30 -12.12 -25.68 6.20
C ALA A 30 -13.01 -25.02 5.13
N ALA A 31 -13.82 -24.05 5.53
CA ALA A 31 -14.64 -23.29 4.60
C ALA A 31 -13.74 -22.77 3.44
N PRO A 32 -14.22 -22.77 2.19
CA PRO A 32 -13.41 -22.32 1.06
C PRO A 32 -12.92 -20.87 1.31
N ALA A 33 -11.66 -20.63 0.98
CA ALA A 33 -11.06 -19.32 1.17
C ALA A 33 -11.84 -18.27 0.40
N GLN A 34 -12.09 -17.13 1.05
CA GLN A 34 -12.80 -16.01 0.43
C GLN A 34 -11.89 -15.30 -0.57
N LYS A 35 -12.32 -15.21 -1.83
CA LYS A 35 -11.58 -14.46 -2.85
C LYS A 35 -11.71 -12.96 -2.61
N ILE A 36 -10.58 -12.27 -2.67
CA ILE A 36 -10.47 -10.81 -2.65
C ILE A 36 -9.46 -10.35 -3.70
N THR A 37 -9.70 -9.20 -4.32
CA THR A 37 -8.75 -8.57 -5.24
C THR A 37 -8.06 -7.41 -4.54
N VAL A 38 -6.73 -7.40 -4.56
CA VAL A 38 -5.91 -6.36 -3.93
C VAL A 38 -5.10 -5.65 -5.00
N ALA A 39 -5.38 -4.37 -5.22
CA ALA A 39 -4.60 -3.49 -6.09
C ALA A 39 -3.45 -2.88 -5.28
N TYR A 40 -2.20 -3.22 -5.61
CA TYR A 40 -1.04 -2.73 -4.88
C TYR A 40 0.16 -2.48 -5.79
N THR A 41 1.21 -1.84 -5.26
CA THR A 41 2.29 -1.30 -6.10
C THR A 41 3.58 -2.07 -5.94
N TYR A 42 4.47 -1.96 -6.97
CA TYR A 42 5.87 -2.44 -6.89
C TYR A 42 6.72 -1.66 -5.90
N GLN A 43 6.21 -0.55 -5.37
CA GLN A 43 6.96 0.40 -4.55
C GLN A 43 7.20 -0.11 -3.13
N PRO A 44 8.26 0.40 -2.45
CA PRO A 44 8.61 -0.05 -1.10
C PRO A 44 7.48 0.10 -0.10
N GLN A 45 6.63 1.11 -0.26
CA GLN A 45 5.50 1.37 0.65
C GLN A 45 4.50 0.21 0.74
N SER A 46 4.41 -0.63 -0.32
CA SER A 46 3.54 -1.83 -0.33
C SER A 46 4.18 -3.07 0.29
N THR A 47 5.33 -2.95 0.96
CA THR A 47 6.09 -4.09 1.51
C THR A 47 5.25 -5.01 2.38
N LEU A 48 4.37 -4.49 3.24
CA LEU A 48 3.55 -5.34 4.10
C LEU A 48 2.60 -6.25 3.30
N VAL A 49 2.05 -5.77 2.18
CA VAL A 49 1.21 -6.59 1.29
C VAL A 49 2.04 -7.66 0.58
N HIS A 50 3.21 -7.31 0.04
CA HIS A 50 4.11 -8.26 -0.60
C HIS A 50 4.54 -9.38 0.35
N VAL A 51 4.91 -9.01 1.59
CA VAL A 51 5.30 -9.97 2.62
C VAL A 51 4.11 -10.84 3.03
N ALA A 52 2.92 -10.28 3.22
CA ALA A 52 1.73 -11.05 3.57
C ALA A 52 1.37 -12.09 2.48
N VAL A 53 1.49 -11.71 1.21
CA VAL A 53 1.31 -12.64 0.07
C VAL A 53 2.38 -13.72 0.07
N ALA A 54 3.66 -13.35 0.12
CA ALA A 54 4.78 -14.30 0.02
C ALA A 54 4.86 -15.27 1.21
N LYS A 55 4.43 -14.83 2.40
CA LYS A 55 4.42 -15.66 3.62
C LYS A 55 3.11 -16.45 3.79
N GLY A 56 2.13 -16.26 2.91
CA GLY A 56 0.83 -16.93 3.01
C GLY A 56 -0.07 -16.43 4.14
N TYR A 57 0.19 -15.26 4.72
CA TYR A 57 -0.59 -14.74 5.85
C TYR A 57 -2.04 -14.46 5.51
N PHE A 58 -2.35 -14.08 4.26
CA PHE A 58 -3.73 -13.97 3.81
C PHE A 58 -4.43 -15.33 3.76
N ALA A 59 -3.73 -16.37 3.29
CA ALA A 59 -4.28 -17.73 3.25
C ALA A 59 -4.53 -18.29 4.66
N GLU A 60 -3.65 -18.00 5.63
CA GLU A 60 -3.86 -18.35 7.05
C GLU A 60 -5.12 -17.69 7.63
N GLU A 61 -5.49 -16.52 7.15
CA GLU A 61 -6.73 -15.82 7.51
C GLU A 61 -7.94 -16.25 6.65
N GLY A 62 -7.79 -17.26 5.79
CA GLY A 62 -8.85 -17.77 4.92
C GLY A 62 -9.19 -16.84 3.76
N LEU A 63 -8.23 -16.04 3.28
CA LEU A 63 -8.35 -15.16 2.14
C LEU A 63 -7.53 -15.68 0.96
N ASP A 64 -8.17 -15.78 -0.23
CA ASP A 64 -7.53 -16.06 -1.51
C ASP A 64 -7.32 -14.73 -2.25
N VAL A 65 -6.09 -14.19 -2.17
CA VAL A 65 -5.76 -12.89 -2.75
C VAL A 65 -5.48 -13.00 -4.23
N GLN A 66 -6.26 -12.27 -5.03
CA GLN A 66 -5.99 -12.03 -6.44
C GLN A 66 -5.20 -10.72 -6.58
N PRO A 67 -3.91 -10.79 -6.93
CA PRO A 67 -3.07 -9.59 -7.03
C PRO A 67 -3.38 -8.79 -8.29
N LEU A 68 -3.51 -7.48 -8.15
CA LEU A 68 -3.60 -6.52 -9.25
C LEU A 68 -2.47 -5.49 -9.09
N MET A 69 -1.34 -5.74 -9.75
CA MET A 69 -0.12 -4.93 -9.60
C MET A 69 -0.18 -3.65 -10.42
N HIS A 70 0.27 -2.54 -9.82
CA HIS A 70 0.31 -1.22 -10.46
C HIS A 70 1.65 -0.53 -10.24
N THR A 71 1.96 0.46 -11.09
CA THR A 71 3.20 1.25 -11.00
C THR A 71 3.18 2.25 -9.84
N TYR A 72 2.00 2.80 -9.48
CA TYR A 72 1.84 3.74 -8.36
C TYR A 72 0.42 3.76 -7.79
N GLY A 73 0.28 4.24 -6.56
CA GLY A 73 -0.91 4.11 -5.74
C GLY A 73 -2.18 4.76 -6.30
N LYS A 74 -2.06 5.89 -7.02
CA LYS A 74 -3.22 6.55 -7.65
C LYS A 74 -3.94 5.63 -8.65
N VAL A 75 -3.20 4.82 -9.41
CA VAL A 75 -3.79 3.84 -10.34
C VAL A 75 -4.38 2.64 -9.58
N ALA A 76 -3.74 2.24 -8.48
CA ALA A 76 -4.30 1.19 -7.62
C ALA A 76 -5.63 1.64 -6.99
N LEU A 77 -5.72 2.86 -6.47
CA LEU A 77 -6.98 3.43 -5.97
C LEU A 77 -8.07 3.48 -7.04
N GLN A 78 -7.70 3.86 -8.29
CA GLN A 78 -8.66 3.88 -9.38
C GLN A 78 -9.28 2.51 -9.64
N SER A 79 -8.53 1.40 -9.43
CA SER A 79 -9.08 0.05 -9.54
C SER A 79 -10.16 -0.24 -8.49
N VAL A 80 -10.04 0.32 -7.28
CA VAL A 80 -11.08 0.23 -6.24
C VAL A 80 -12.31 1.06 -6.63
N LEU A 81 -12.10 2.28 -7.12
CA LEU A 81 -13.19 3.16 -7.57
C LEU A 81 -13.95 2.58 -8.77
N ASP A 82 -13.26 1.87 -9.66
CA ASP A 82 -13.83 1.19 -10.84
C ASP A 82 -14.46 -0.18 -10.50
N ASP A 83 -14.53 -0.58 -9.23
CA ASP A 83 -15.03 -1.90 -8.78
C ASP A 83 -14.23 -3.10 -9.32
N LYS A 84 -12.94 -2.89 -9.62
CA LYS A 84 -12.01 -3.92 -10.11
C LYS A 84 -11.17 -4.55 -9.00
N ALA A 85 -11.13 -3.90 -7.83
CA ALA A 85 -10.41 -4.37 -6.65
C ALA A 85 -11.21 -4.04 -5.38
N ASP A 86 -11.03 -4.87 -4.35
CA ASP A 86 -11.64 -4.68 -3.03
C ASP A 86 -10.81 -3.75 -2.16
N PHE A 87 -9.49 -3.86 -2.25
CA PHE A 87 -8.53 -3.05 -1.51
C PHE A 87 -7.49 -2.43 -2.43
N ALA A 88 -6.99 -1.26 -2.08
CA ALA A 88 -5.85 -0.64 -2.74
C ALA A 88 -4.80 -0.16 -1.75
N THR A 89 -3.51 -0.26 -2.14
CA THR A 89 -2.43 0.49 -1.48
C THR A 89 -2.27 1.84 -2.16
N VAL A 90 -2.26 2.92 -1.39
CA VAL A 90 -2.27 4.28 -1.94
C VAL A 90 -1.74 5.31 -0.95
N ALA A 91 -1.01 6.32 -1.43
CA ALA A 91 -0.64 7.48 -0.63
C ALA A 91 -1.85 8.38 -0.32
N GLU A 92 -1.72 9.25 0.67
CA GLU A 92 -2.82 10.12 1.10
C GLU A 92 -3.24 11.15 0.05
N THR A 93 -2.34 11.67 -0.79
CA THR A 93 -2.71 12.69 -1.80
C THR A 93 -3.80 12.22 -2.78
N PRO A 94 -3.72 11.02 -3.41
CA PRO A 94 -4.83 10.51 -4.20
C PRO A 94 -6.10 10.25 -3.39
N VAL A 95 -5.99 9.87 -2.10
CA VAL A 95 -7.14 9.71 -1.18
C VAL A 95 -7.79 11.07 -0.97
N MET A 96 -7.02 12.11 -0.67
CA MET A 96 -7.50 13.48 -0.51
C MET A 96 -8.30 13.94 -1.73
N PHE A 97 -7.77 13.74 -2.94
CA PHE A 97 -8.49 14.10 -4.16
C PHE A 97 -9.76 13.27 -4.40
N ALA A 98 -9.77 11.98 -4.02
CA ALA A 98 -10.95 11.15 -4.11
C ALA A 98 -12.06 11.68 -3.18
N VAL A 99 -11.70 12.06 -1.95
CA VAL A 99 -12.63 12.65 -0.98
C VAL A 99 -13.15 14.01 -1.46
N LEU A 100 -12.30 14.87 -2.05
CA LEU A 100 -12.72 16.14 -2.64
C LEU A 100 -13.74 15.96 -3.79
N LYS A 101 -13.75 14.79 -4.43
CA LYS A 101 -14.72 14.41 -5.47
C LYS A 101 -15.92 13.62 -4.92
N ASP A 102 -16.08 13.55 -3.61
CA ASP A 102 -17.14 12.80 -2.92
C ASP A 102 -17.14 11.28 -3.22
N GLU A 103 -15.98 10.71 -3.61
CA GLU A 103 -15.85 9.27 -3.80
C GLU A 103 -16.06 8.53 -2.47
N LYS A 104 -16.81 7.41 -2.51
CA LYS A 104 -17.23 6.69 -1.31
C LYS A 104 -16.20 5.63 -0.91
N ILE A 105 -15.07 6.08 -0.40
CA ILE A 105 -13.98 5.24 0.10
C ILE A 105 -13.80 5.38 1.62
N PHE A 106 -13.17 4.38 2.23
CA PHE A 106 -12.57 4.44 3.55
C PHE A 106 -11.07 4.19 3.46
N VAL A 107 -10.30 4.87 4.28
CA VAL A 107 -8.97 4.42 4.72
C VAL A 107 -9.19 3.53 5.93
N ILE A 108 -8.67 2.28 5.88
CA ILE A 108 -8.84 1.29 6.95
C ILE A 108 -7.56 1.06 7.76
N ALA A 109 -6.41 1.44 7.23
CA ALA A 109 -5.12 1.46 7.91
C ALA A 109 -4.11 2.30 7.14
N ASN A 110 -3.17 2.93 7.85
CA ASN A 110 -1.88 3.33 7.34
C ASN A 110 -0.94 2.13 7.50
N ILE A 111 -0.13 1.83 6.48
CA ILE A 111 0.78 0.68 6.46
C ILE A 111 2.25 1.08 6.36
N GLU A 112 2.53 2.36 6.11
CA GLU A 112 3.87 2.91 6.03
C GLU A 112 3.83 4.43 6.16
N ALA A 113 4.88 5.03 6.75
CA ALA A 113 5.10 6.46 6.75
C ALA A 113 6.57 6.79 6.48
N SER A 114 6.81 7.92 5.76
CA SER A 114 8.15 8.38 5.42
C SER A 114 8.25 9.89 5.32
N THR A 115 9.35 10.43 5.85
CA THR A 115 9.79 11.82 5.60
C THR A 115 10.86 11.90 4.51
N MET A 116 11.25 10.77 3.91
CA MET A 116 12.36 10.67 2.96
C MET A 116 11.99 9.99 1.64
N ASN A 117 10.73 9.61 1.45
CA ASN A 117 10.32 8.96 0.21
C ASN A 117 10.28 9.94 -0.96
N ASN A 118 9.76 11.15 -0.73
CA ASN A 118 9.66 12.20 -1.75
C ASN A 118 10.87 13.12 -1.74
N ALA A 119 11.38 13.45 -2.93
CA ALA A 119 12.49 14.37 -3.11
C ALA A 119 12.53 14.92 -4.56
N ILE A 120 13.38 15.89 -4.79
CA ILE A 120 13.75 16.34 -6.13
C ILE A 120 15.03 15.63 -6.57
N VAL A 121 15.00 14.91 -7.67
CA VAL A 121 16.21 14.50 -8.38
C VAL A 121 16.48 15.48 -9.51
N ALA A 122 17.72 15.97 -9.63
CA ALA A 122 18.06 17.02 -10.56
C ALA A 122 19.44 16.80 -11.21
N ARG A 123 19.62 17.42 -12.38
CA ARG A 123 20.89 17.45 -13.09
C ARG A 123 21.75 18.62 -12.60
N LYS A 124 23.00 18.35 -12.21
CA LYS A 124 23.97 19.37 -11.82
C LYS A 124 24.40 20.23 -13.00
N ASP A 125 24.47 19.68 -14.23
CA ASP A 125 24.80 20.44 -15.46
C ASP A 125 23.71 21.47 -15.83
N ALA A 126 22.51 21.35 -15.24
CA ALA A 126 21.47 22.37 -15.29
C ALA A 126 21.65 23.48 -14.24
N GLY A 127 22.71 23.43 -13.43
CA GLY A 127 22.99 24.39 -12.36
C GLY A 127 22.07 24.27 -11.16
N ILE A 128 21.62 23.03 -10.84
CA ILE A 128 20.72 22.76 -9.71
C ILE A 128 21.50 22.04 -8.61
N SER A 129 21.57 22.64 -7.42
CA SER A 129 22.18 22.08 -6.21
C SER A 129 21.33 22.31 -4.96
N THR A 130 20.49 23.34 -4.98
CA THR A 130 19.61 23.73 -3.88
C THR A 130 18.16 23.91 -4.39
N PRO A 131 17.14 23.94 -3.51
CA PRO A 131 15.77 24.25 -3.94
C PRO A 131 15.63 25.61 -4.66
N ALA A 132 16.41 26.61 -4.27
CA ALA A 132 16.37 27.94 -4.89
C ALA A 132 16.78 27.91 -6.37
N ASP A 133 17.64 26.97 -6.78
CA ASP A 133 18.13 26.84 -8.15
C ASP A 133 17.04 26.28 -9.10
N LEU A 134 15.90 25.83 -8.57
CA LEU A 134 14.76 25.40 -9.37
C LEU A 134 14.09 26.54 -10.14
N LYS A 135 14.36 27.80 -9.77
CA LYS A 135 13.79 28.97 -10.45
C LYS A 135 14.13 28.98 -11.94
N GLY A 136 13.08 29.04 -12.76
CA GLY A 136 13.19 29.03 -14.24
C GLY A 136 13.49 27.68 -14.86
N LYS A 137 13.64 26.59 -14.05
CA LYS A 137 13.95 25.24 -14.54
C LYS A 137 12.69 24.46 -14.93
N ARG A 138 12.87 23.50 -15.84
CA ARG A 138 11.85 22.53 -16.23
C ARG A 138 11.80 21.43 -15.18
N VAL A 139 10.77 21.44 -14.37
CA VAL A 139 10.62 20.49 -13.25
C VAL A 139 9.43 19.59 -13.50
N ALA A 140 9.70 18.27 -13.64
CA ALA A 140 8.65 17.29 -13.82
C ALA A 140 8.01 16.91 -12.49
N PHE A 141 6.72 16.54 -12.56
CA PHE A 141 5.93 16.01 -11.45
C PHE A 141 4.76 15.19 -12.00
N THR A 142 4.16 14.34 -11.16
CA THR A 142 2.96 13.60 -11.52
C THR A 142 1.72 14.24 -10.87
N PRO A 143 0.78 14.79 -11.65
CA PRO A 143 -0.37 15.53 -11.13
C PRO A 143 -1.26 14.69 -10.20
N GLY A 144 -1.64 15.27 -9.05
CA GLY A 144 -2.54 14.66 -8.08
C GLY A 144 -1.92 13.45 -7.37
N THR A 145 -0.62 13.50 -7.09
CA THR A 145 0.14 12.54 -6.29
C THR A 145 1.01 13.29 -5.27
N THR A 146 1.69 12.55 -4.40
CA THR A 146 2.65 13.11 -3.42
C THR A 146 3.74 13.94 -4.07
N SER A 147 4.16 13.60 -5.30
CA SER A 147 5.13 14.35 -6.10
C SER A 147 4.66 15.77 -6.41
N ASP A 148 3.38 15.97 -6.65
CA ASP A 148 2.75 17.25 -6.93
C ASP A 148 2.72 18.14 -5.68
N PHE A 149 2.24 17.57 -4.57
CA PHE A 149 2.17 18.25 -3.28
C PHE A 149 3.56 18.58 -2.72
N PHE A 150 4.49 17.61 -2.73
CA PHE A 150 5.86 17.82 -2.29
C PHE A 150 6.57 18.94 -3.05
N LEU A 151 6.42 18.97 -4.38
CA LEU A 151 7.01 20.03 -5.19
C LEU A 151 6.56 21.42 -4.75
N ASP A 152 5.26 21.64 -4.58
CA ASP A 152 4.74 22.95 -4.16
C ASP A 152 5.12 23.29 -2.72
N SER A 153 5.16 22.28 -1.84
CA SER A 153 5.60 22.46 -0.45
C SER A 153 7.07 22.87 -0.39
N LEU A 154 7.95 22.19 -1.14
CA LEU A 154 9.38 22.53 -1.22
C LEU A 154 9.59 23.94 -1.82
N LEU A 155 8.91 24.28 -2.91
CA LEU A 155 8.98 25.60 -3.51
C LEU A 155 8.56 26.67 -2.49
N THR A 156 7.43 26.49 -1.82
CA THR A 156 6.88 27.43 -0.84
C THR A 156 7.83 27.62 0.35
N ALA A 157 8.38 26.55 0.89
CA ALA A 157 9.36 26.60 1.99
C ALA A 157 10.63 27.38 1.62
N ASN A 158 10.95 27.47 0.32
CA ASN A 158 12.11 28.20 -0.19
C ASN A 158 11.76 29.52 -0.88
N GLY A 159 10.57 30.08 -0.62
CA GLY A 159 10.15 31.39 -1.15
C GLY A 159 9.85 31.41 -2.63
N LEU A 160 9.62 30.25 -3.23
CA LEU A 160 9.25 30.08 -4.64
C LEU A 160 7.78 29.64 -4.76
N MET A 161 7.25 29.81 -5.98
CA MET A 161 5.90 29.33 -6.34
C MET A 161 5.98 28.51 -7.63
N ARG A 162 4.92 27.77 -7.94
CA ARG A 162 4.82 27.01 -9.21
C ARG A 162 5.07 27.86 -10.46
N LYS A 163 4.68 29.12 -10.47
CA LYS A 163 4.93 30.08 -11.57
C LYS A 163 6.40 30.46 -11.75
N ASP A 164 7.25 30.24 -10.74
CA ASP A 164 8.67 30.55 -10.79
C ASP A 164 9.50 29.43 -11.46
N ILE A 165 8.90 28.30 -11.78
CA ILE A 165 9.48 27.19 -12.52
C ILE A 165 8.74 26.98 -13.85
N GLN A 166 9.21 26.05 -14.67
CA GLN A 166 8.50 25.53 -15.84
C GLN A 166 7.98 24.12 -15.48
N PRO A 167 6.74 23.99 -14.97
CA PRO A 167 6.22 22.70 -14.54
C PRO A 167 5.93 21.79 -15.74
N VAL A 168 6.34 20.53 -15.65
CA VAL A 168 6.15 19.53 -16.71
C VAL A 168 5.39 18.33 -16.11
N ALA A 169 4.13 18.19 -16.50
CA ALA A 169 3.29 17.06 -16.05
C ALA A 169 3.66 15.79 -16.84
N LEU A 170 4.15 14.77 -16.13
CA LEU A 170 4.55 13.49 -16.70
C LEU A 170 4.05 12.34 -15.81
N LYS A 171 4.00 11.14 -16.36
CA LYS A 171 3.87 9.92 -15.56
C LYS A 171 5.21 9.53 -14.95
N PRO A 172 5.25 8.80 -13.81
CA PRO A 172 6.51 8.45 -13.14
C PRO A 172 7.49 7.68 -14.03
N GLU A 173 6.98 6.80 -14.87
CA GLU A 173 7.75 5.98 -15.82
C GLU A 173 8.43 6.79 -16.93
N GLU A 174 8.00 8.03 -17.17
CA GLU A 174 8.55 8.91 -18.20
C GLU A 174 9.71 9.78 -17.69
N PHE A 175 9.87 9.90 -16.37
CA PHE A 175 10.87 10.82 -15.76
C PHE A 175 12.30 10.48 -16.16
N GLN A 176 12.65 9.19 -16.13
CA GLN A 176 14.00 8.74 -16.42
C GLN A 176 14.42 9.11 -17.84
N ASP A 177 13.61 8.80 -18.83
CA ASP A 177 13.90 9.12 -20.23
C ASP A 177 13.91 10.63 -20.47
N ALA A 178 12.99 11.37 -19.86
CA ALA A 178 12.89 12.81 -20.01
C ALA A 178 14.12 13.55 -19.43
N ILE A 179 14.62 13.14 -18.25
CA ILE A 179 15.79 13.77 -17.62
C ILE A 179 17.08 13.41 -18.35
N MET A 180 17.24 12.15 -18.79
CA MET A 180 18.39 11.70 -19.56
C MET A 180 18.47 12.36 -20.94
N ALA A 181 17.31 12.54 -21.59
CA ALA A 181 17.21 13.28 -22.87
C ALA A 181 17.28 14.79 -22.70
N LYS A 182 17.53 15.32 -21.49
CA LYS A 182 17.58 16.75 -21.16
C LYS A 182 16.30 17.52 -21.54
N LYS A 183 15.14 16.84 -21.59
CA LYS A 183 13.82 17.46 -21.77
C LYS A 183 13.32 18.13 -20.49
N ILE A 184 13.77 17.66 -19.34
CA ILE A 184 13.56 18.24 -18.01
C ILE A 184 14.90 18.42 -17.29
N ASP A 185 14.94 19.31 -16.32
CA ASP A 185 16.15 19.64 -15.55
C ASP A 185 16.12 18.98 -14.17
N ALA A 186 14.92 18.76 -13.63
CA ALA A 186 14.66 18.08 -12.37
C ALA A 186 13.32 17.35 -12.41
N ALA A 187 13.12 16.43 -11.49
CA ALA A 187 11.85 15.75 -11.25
C ALA A 187 11.56 15.66 -9.75
N SER A 188 10.35 16.04 -9.36
CA SER A 188 9.78 15.70 -8.07
C SER A 188 9.24 14.27 -8.18
N THR A 189 9.70 13.36 -7.32
CA THR A 189 9.30 11.96 -7.36
C THR A 189 9.59 11.26 -6.04
N TRP A 190 9.30 9.97 -5.99
CA TRP A 190 9.48 9.08 -4.84
C TRP A 190 10.39 7.90 -5.20
N ASN A 191 10.73 7.07 -4.22
CA ASN A 191 11.48 5.84 -4.47
C ASN A 191 10.55 4.76 -5.10
N TYR A 192 10.99 3.94 -6.07
CA TYR A 192 12.40 3.74 -6.49
C TYR A 192 12.85 4.68 -7.63
N PRO A 193 11.96 5.32 -8.44
CA PRO A 193 12.37 6.19 -9.55
C PRO A 193 13.43 7.21 -9.16
N LEU A 194 13.29 7.80 -7.98
CA LEU A 194 14.25 8.76 -7.42
C LEU A 194 15.69 8.24 -7.45
N THR A 195 15.90 7.08 -6.83
CA THR A 195 17.22 6.47 -6.68
C THR A 195 17.73 5.90 -8.01
N GLN A 196 16.85 5.33 -8.84
CA GLN A 196 17.23 4.84 -10.18
C GLN A 196 17.74 5.98 -11.07
N ILE A 197 17.02 7.10 -11.14
CA ILE A 197 17.42 8.28 -11.89
C ILE A 197 18.77 8.82 -11.36
N LYS A 198 18.92 8.91 -10.01
CA LYS A 198 20.18 9.36 -9.40
C LYS A 198 21.35 8.45 -9.75
N ARG A 199 21.18 7.14 -9.71
CA ARG A 199 22.21 6.16 -10.10
C ARG A 199 22.60 6.34 -11.57
N GLN A 200 21.63 6.54 -12.45
CA GLN A 200 21.88 6.70 -13.88
C GLN A 200 22.59 8.03 -14.21
N LEU A 201 22.24 9.13 -13.53
CA LEU A 201 22.94 10.40 -13.64
C LEU A 201 24.34 10.36 -13.02
N GLY A 202 24.63 9.43 -12.12
CA GLY A 202 25.93 9.25 -11.47
C GLY A 202 26.40 10.54 -10.77
N ALA A 203 27.58 11.01 -11.11
CA ALA A 203 28.18 12.22 -10.54
C ALA A 203 27.40 13.51 -10.92
N ASP A 204 26.73 13.51 -12.06
CA ASP A 204 25.95 14.64 -12.58
C ASP A 204 24.55 14.75 -11.96
N GLY A 205 24.13 13.76 -11.18
CA GLY A 205 22.87 13.80 -10.44
C GLY A 205 23.02 14.38 -9.04
N THR A 206 21.98 15.04 -8.55
CA THR A 206 21.81 15.43 -7.14
C THR A 206 20.40 15.07 -6.69
N ILE A 207 20.24 14.84 -5.37
CA ILE A 207 18.93 14.70 -4.74
C ILE A 207 18.79 15.81 -3.70
N ILE A 208 17.65 16.46 -3.69
CA ILE A 208 17.29 17.50 -2.74
C ILE A 208 16.14 16.96 -1.90
N TYR A 209 16.45 16.66 -0.63
CA TYR A 209 15.49 16.27 0.39
C TYR A 209 15.12 17.46 1.26
N ASP A 210 13.88 17.43 1.76
CA ASP A 210 13.49 18.20 2.94
C ASP A 210 12.60 17.30 3.82
N ARG A 211 13.08 16.96 5.00
CA ARG A 211 12.45 16.00 5.91
C ARG A 211 11.41 16.64 6.84
N GLU A 212 11.34 17.96 6.85
CA GLU A 212 10.54 18.72 7.81
C GLU A 212 9.23 19.21 7.21
N ILE A 213 9.18 19.30 5.87
CA ILE A 213 8.03 19.88 5.17
C ILE A 213 6.88 18.91 4.93
N TYR A 214 7.14 17.59 4.96
CA TYR A 214 6.14 16.59 4.57
C TYR A 214 6.44 15.21 5.15
N THR A 215 5.41 14.58 5.71
CA THR A 215 5.40 13.16 6.05
C THR A 215 4.37 12.46 5.17
N GLU A 216 4.82 11.68 4.22
CA GLU A 216 3.96 10.80 3.43
C GLU A 216 3.40 9.68 4.30
N THR A 217 2.15 9.31 4.07
CA THR A 217 1.54 8.10 4.60
C THR A 217 1.10 7.18 3.45
N PHE A 218 1.31 5.88 3.59
CA PHE A 218 0.82 4.92 2.62
C PHE A 218 -0.25 4.04 3.24
N ASN A 219 -1.40 3.96 2.60
CA ASN A 219 -2.65 3.55 3.23
C ASN A 219 -3.28 2.37 2.50
N ILE A 220 -4.14 1.64 3.19
CA ILE A 220 -5.11 0.72 2.60
C ILE A 220 -6.44 1.45 2.46
N ALA A 221 -6.91 1.57 1.22
CA ALA A 221 -8.22 2.12 0.89
C ALA A 221 -9.15 1.04 0.35
N ALA A 222 -10.44 1.17 0.64
CA ALA A 222 -11.51 0.30 0.16
C ALA A 222 -12.80 1.09 -0.01
N ARG A 223 -13.75 0.58 -0.82
CA ARG A 223 -15.08 1.23 -0.92
C ARG A 223 -15.83 1.11 0.40
N GLN A 224 -16.56 2.16 0.77
CA GLN A 224 -17.34 2.20 2.01
C GLN A 224 -18.41 1.10 2.08
N ASP A 225 -19.07 0.81 0.97
CA ASP A 225 -20.11 -0.24 0.92
C ASP A 225 -19.51 -1.64 1.08
N PHE A 226 -18.32 -1.89 0.51
CA PHE A 226 -17.59 -3.15 0.68
C PHE A 226 -17.22 -3.37 2.15
N VAL A 227 -16.62 -2.35 2.78
CA VAL A 227 -16.20 -2.42 4.20
C VAL A 227 -17.38 -2.70 5.11
N ARG A 228 -18.51 -1.98 4.92
CA ARG A 228 -19.72 -2.18 5.73
C ARG A 228 -20.38 -3.55 5.53
N LYS A 229 -20.33 -4.10 4.32
CA LYS A 229 -20.92 -5.42 4.01
C LYS A 229 -20.02 -6.58 4.43
N ASN A 230 -18.71 -6.37 4.52
CA ASN A 230 -17.73 -7.43 4.73
C ASN A 230 -16.76 -7.13 5.91
N PRO A 231 -17.25 -6.77 7.11
CA PRO A 231 -16.40 -6.34 8.21
C PRO A 231 -15.40 -7.44 8.64
N GLU A 232 -15.81 -8.71 8.61
CA GLU A 232 -14.91 -9.81 8.97
C GLU A 232 -13.81 -10.02 7.93
N THR A 233 -14.08 -9.82 6.64
CA THR A 233 -13.06 -9.84 5.59
C THR A 233 -12.02 -8.74 5.80
N VAL A 234 -12.45 -7.54 6.18
CA VAL A 234 -11.55 -6.42 6.50
C VAL A 234 -10.67 -6.75 7.70
N LYS A 235 -11.23 -7.33 8.77
CA LYS A 235 -10.46 -7.75 9.96
C LYS A 235 -9.44 -8.84 9.62
N ARG A 236 -9.80 -9.83 8.82
CA ARG A 236 -8.88 -10.88 8.33
C ARG A 236 -7.74 -10.29 7.52
N PHE A 237 -8.06 -9.36 6.61
CA PHE A 237 -7.06 -8.65 5.81
C PHE A 237 -6.07 -7.87 6.70
N LEU A 238 -6.58 -7.14 7.69
CA LEU A 238 -5.75 -6.40 8.65
C LEU A 238 -4.88 -7.32 9.51
N ARG A 239 -5.40 -8.48 10.00
CA ARG A 239 -4.59 -9.45 10.74
C ARG A 239 -3.42 -9.99 9.92
N ALA A 240 -3.62 -10.25 8.63
CA ALA A 240 -2.54 -10.67 7.73
C ALA A 240 -1.45 -9.58 7.59
N LEU A 241 -1.85 -8.30 7.50
CA LEU A 241 -0.89 -7.18 7.45
C LEU A 241 -0.16 -6.98 8.78
N ILE A 242 -0.81 -7.18 9.93
CA ILE A 242 -0.17 -7.12 11.26
C ILE A 242 0.89 -8.22 11.41
N LYS A 243 0.61 -9.45 10.92
CA LYS A 243 1.63 -10.51 10.85
C LYS A 243 2.82 -10.11 9.96
N ALA A 244 2.55 -9.43 8.84
CA ALA A 244 3.60 -8.94 7.95
C ALA A 244 4.42 -7.82 8.58
N GLU A 245 3.80 -6.89 9.31
CA GLU A 245 4.49 -5.86 10.11
C GLU A 245 5.48 -6.49 11.09
N ASP A 246 5.02 -7.45 11.87
CA ASP A 246 5.84 -8.22 12.81
C ASP A 246 7.00 -8.95 12.13
N PHE A 247 6.76 -9.54 10.96
CA PHE A 247 7.80 -10.21 10.19
C PHE A 247 8.84 -9.23 9.69
N VAL A 248 8.44 -8.11 9.10
CA VAL A 248 9.33 -7.06 8.56
C VAL A 248 10.23 -6.49 9.67
N ALA A 249 9.66 -6.21 10.84
CA ALA A 249 10.40 -5.70 11.98
C ALA A 249 11.46 -6.68 12.50
N LYS A 250 11.15 -7.98 12.53
CA LYS A 250 12.04 -9.03 13.05
C LYS A 250 13.04 -9.56 12.02
N ASN A 251 12.73 -9.44 10.72
CA ASN A 251 13.46 -10.08 9.62
C ASN A 251 13.66 -9.15 8.42
N PRO A 252 14.28 -7.96 8.59
CA PRO A 252 14.37 -6.96 7.51
C PRO A 252 15.07 -7.49 6.25
N ASP A 253 16.16 -8.26 6.36
CA ASP A 253 16.87 -8.82 5.21
C ASP A 253 16.02 -9.81 4.42
N ALA A 254 15.22 -10.63 5.11
CA ALA A 254 14.28 -11.53 4.46
C ALA A 254 13.14 -10.79 3.77
N ALA A 255 12.62 -9.72 4.38
CA ALA A 255 11.61 -8.86 3.78
C ALA A 255 12.14 -8.16 2.52
N GLN A 256 13.37 -7.65 2.53
CA GLN A 256 14.03 -7.07 1.36
C GLN A 256 14.19 -8.10 0.22
N SER A 257 14.56 -9.34 0.56
CA SER A 257 14.65 -10.42 -0.42
C SER A 257 13.29 -10.78 -1.02
N ILE A 258 12.23 -10.79 -0.21
CA ILE A 258 10.85 -10.99 -0.67
C ILE A 258 10.46 -9.87 -1.64
N MET A 259 10.74 -8.62 -1.30
CA MET A 259 10.46 -7.47 -2.18
C MET A 259 11.18 -7.60 -3.51
N SER A 260 12.48 -7.95 -3.49
CA SER A 260 13.27 -8.15 -4.72
C SER A 260 12.66 -9.24 -5.61
N ALA A 261 12.32 -10.38 -5.03
CA ALA A 261 11.74 -11.50 -5.76
C ALA A 261 10.34 -11.20 -6.32
N ALA A 262 9.53 -10.40 -5.61
CA ALA A 262 8.17 -10.07 -6.00
C ALA A 262 8.09 -8.95 -7.06
N THR A 263 9.12 -8.08 -7.15
CA THR A 263 9.09 -6.87 -7.96
C THR A 263 10.13 -6.82 -9.06
N ASP A 264 11.06 -7.79 -9.09
CA ASP A 264 12.25 -7.83 -9.95
C ASP A 264 13.17 -6.61 -9.79
N ILE A 265 13.10 -5.95 -8.63
CA ILE A 265 13.96 -4.82 -8.29
C ILE A 265 15.24 -5.34 -7.62
N ASP A 266 16.39 -4.78 -8.02
CA ASP A 266 17.70 -5.12 -7.43
C ASP A 266 17.68 -4.97 -5.90
N VAL A 267 18.07 -6.02 -5.18
CA VAL A 267 18.04 -6.03 -3.72
C VAL A 267 18.97 -4.97 -3.10
N GLY A 268 20.05 -4.57 -3.81
CA GLY A 268 20.93 -3.50 -3.38
C GLY A 268 20.24 -2.13 -3.45
N LEU A 269 19.35 -1.92 -4.43
CA LEU A 269 18.52 -0.74 -4.49
C LEU A 269 17.51 -0.70 -3.34
N ILE A 270 16.87 -1.85 -3.07
CA ILE A 270 15.93 -1.98 -1.95
C ILE A 270 16.62 -1.66 -0.62
N ARG A 271 17.82 -2.21 -0.39
CA ARG A 271 18.61 -1.95 0.83
C ARG A 271 19.00 -0.48 0.98
N GLU A 272 19.37 0.18 -0.11
CA GLU A 272 19.76 1.59 -0.09
C GLU A 272 18.65 2.50 0.45
N VAL A 273 17.40 2.20 0.10
CA VAL A 273 16.25 3.03 0.47
C VAL A 273 15.50 2.53 1.70
N TRP A 274 15.81 1.32 2.21
CA TRP A 274 15.00 0.64 3.23
C TRP A 274 14.72 1.47 4.48
N ASN A 275 15.74 2.15 4.99
CA ASN A 275 15.64 2.95 6.22
C ASN A 275 14.87 4.27 6.03
N ALA A 276 14.43 4.59 4.81
CA ALA A 276 13.54 5.71 4.55
C ALA A 276 12.09 5.42 4.94
N PHE A 277 11.73 4.15 5.16
CA PHE A 277 10.37 3.68 5.36
C PHE A 277 10.15 3.15 6.77
N ASN A 278 9.06 3.56 7.39
CA ASN A 278 8.60 3.06 8.68
C ASN A 278 7.33 2.22 8.46
N TYR A 279 7.48 0.90 8.48
CA TYR A 279 6.40 -0.05 8.24
C TYR A 279 5.61 -0.32 9.52
N HIS A 280 4.32 0.00 9.51
CA HIS A 280 3.42 -0.21 10.65
C HIS A 280 1.96 -0.29 10.18
N VAL A 281 1.11 -0.95 10.95
CA VAL A 281 -0.34 -0.95 10.74
C VAL A 281 -0.97 -0.11 11.84
N VAL A 282 -1.39 1.12 11.50
CA VAL A 282 -1.84 2.14 12.48
C VAL A 282 -2.88 3.05 11.83
N LEU A 283 -3.67 3.74 12.62
CA LEU A 283 -4.41 4.95 12.26
C LEU A 283 -4.01 6.04 13.26
N ASP A 284 -3.21 6.99 12.82
CA ASP A 284 -2.70 8.08 13.67
C ASP A 284 -3.03 9.46 13.12
N GLN A 285 -2.78 10.48 13.93
CA GLN A 285 -3.12 11.86 13.65
C GLN A 285 -2.41 12.41 12.40
N THR A 286 -1.24 11.84 12.02
CA THR A 286 -0.45 12.29 10.87
C THR A 286 -1.29 12.22 9.59
N LEU A 287 -2.01 11.10 9.38
CA LEU A 287 -2.87 10.92 8.20
C LEU A 287 -3.92 12.05 8.11
N LEU A 288 -4.64 12.34 9.19
CA LEU A 288 -5.69 13.35 9.18
C LEU A 288 -5.14 14.76 8.91
N ILE A 289 -4.04 15.12 9.59
CA ILE A 289 -3.38 16.43 9.41
C ILE A 289 -2.92 16.58 7.96
N THR A 290 -2.28 15.55 7.41
CA THR A 290 -1.76 15.61 6.03
C THR A 290 -2.89 15.73 5.02
N LEU A 291 -3.98 14.95 5.15
CA LEU A 291 -5.16 15.05 4.26
C LEU A 291 -5.76 16.48 4.26
N GLU A 292 -5.87 17.10 5.43
CA GLU A 292 -6.38 18.47 5.55
C GLU A 292 -5.42 19.51 4.95
N ASP A 293 -4.10 19.37 5.17
CA ASP A 293 -3.12 20.30 4.62
C ASP A 293 -3.06 20.21 3.09
N GLU A 294 -3.10 19.01 2.56
CA GLU A 294 -3.20 18.77 1.12
C GLU A 294 -4.49 19.32 0.52
N ALA A 295 -5.62 19.18 1.20
CA ALA A 295 -6.90 19.77 0.75
C ALA A 295 -6.82 21.31 0.71
N ARG A 296 -6.25 21.94 1.74
CA ARG A 296 -6.00 23.39 1.74
C ARG A 296 -5.09 23.79 0.59
N TRP A 297 -4.04 23.00 0.30
CA TRP A 297 -3.18 23.20 -0.85
C TRP A 297 -3.93 23.07 -2.17
N ALA A 298 -4.72 22.02 -2.36
CA ALA A 298 -5.51 21.81 -3.58
C ALA A 298 -6.49 22.94 -3.84
N MET A 299 -7.20 23.43 -2.81
CA MET A 299 -8.12 24.56 -2.90
C MET A 299 -7.39 25.86 -3.25
N ARG A 300 -6.28 26.18 -2.56
CA ARG A 300 -5.49 27.41 -2.83
C ARG A 300 -4.92 27.44 -4.27
N ASN A 301 -4.54 26.28 -4.79
CA ASN A 301 -3.97 26.16 -6.12
C ASN A 301 -5.03 25.90 -7.22
N LYS A 302 -6.33 25.91 -6.86
CA LYS A 302 -7.46 25.68 -7.78
C LYS A 302 -7.37 24.33 -8.51
N LEU A 303 -6.90 23.30 -7.80
CA LEU A 303 -6.84 21.92 -8.29
C LEU A 303 -8.19 21.18 -8.05
N THR A 304 -9.12 21.84 -7.41
CA THR A 304 -10.49 21.42 -7.16
C THR A 304 -11.42 22.62 -7.21
N ASP A 305 -12.69 22.41 -7.60
CA ASP A 305 -13.74 23.43 -7.54
C ASP A 305 -14.38 23.51 -6.13
N ARG A 306 -14.02 22.57 -5.24
CA ARG A 306 -14.55 22.55 -3.88
C ARG A 306 -13.92 23.67 -3.05
N THR A 307 -14.75 24.34 -2.24
CA THR A 307 -14.35 25.48 -1.40
C THR A 307 -14.49 25.21 0.09
N ASP A 308 -15.22 24.15 0.46
CA ASP A 308 -15.41 23.70 1.83
C ASP A 308 -14.48 22.51 2.16
N MET A 309 -13.96 22.51 3.38
CA MET A 309 -13.12 21.40 3.89
C MET A 309 -14.02 20.18 4.16
N PRO A 310 -13.73 19.01 3.53
CA PRO A 310 -14.42 17.78 3.89
C PRO A 310 -14.12 17.37 5.34
N ASP A 311 -15.07 16.70 5.96
CA ASP A 311 -14.79 15.95 7.19
C ASP A 311 -14.03 14.68 6.86
N TYR A 312 -12.70 14.77 6.79
CA TYR A 312 -11.82 13.62 6.48
C TYR A 312 -11.92 12.50 7.50
N LEU A 313 -12.24 12.81 8.76
CA LEU A 313 -12.43 11.80 9.80
C LEU A 313 -13.53 10.80 9.43
N SER A 314 -14.60 11.27 8.75
CA SER A 314 -15.70 10.43 8.29
C SER A 314 -15.32 9.44 7.16
N PHE A 315 -14.12 9.59 6.57
CA PHE A 315 -13.56 8.70 5.56
C PHE A 315 -12.50 7.75 6.13
N ILE A 316 -12.31 7.73 7.46
CA ILE A 316 -11.42 6.80 8.16
C ILE A 316 -12.28 5.78 8.90
N HIS A 317 -12.00 4.49 8.67
CA HIS A 317 -12.74 3.40 9.29
C HIS A 317 -11.94 2.80 10.45
N PHE A 318 -12.35 3.10 11.67
CA PHE A 318 -11.65 2.71 12.91
C PHE A 318 -11.99 1.32 13.41
N ASP A 319 -13.26 0.90 13.25
CA ASP A 319 -13.81 -0.26 13.95
C ASP A 319 -13.00 -1.54 13.70
N SER A 320 -12.72 -1.83 12.42
CA SER A 320 -12.05 -3.08 12.07
C SER A 320 -10.62 -3.16 12.62
N LEU A 321 -9.84 -2.06 12.56
CA LEU A 321 -8.50 -2.02 13.13
C LEU A 321 -8.55 -2.00 14.66
N GLY A 322 -9.47 -1.24 15.24
CA GLY A 322 -9.68 -1.17 16.69
C GLY A 322 -10.02 -2.51 17.32
N GLU A 323 -10.74 -3.40 16.62
CA GLU A 323 -11.04 -4.74 17.09
C GLU A 323 -9.83 -5.69 17.04
N VAL A 324 -8.94 -5.57 16.02
CA VAL A 324 -7.82 -6.52 15.84
C VAL A 324 -6.50 -6.04 16.41
N LYS A 325 -6.33 -4.71 16.58
CA LYS A 325 -5.12 -4.06 17.13
C LYS A 325 -5.52 -2.73 17.81
N PRO A 326 -6.16 -2.75 18.99
CA PRO A 326 -6.71 -1.53 19.64
C PRO A 326 -5.67 -0.42 19.85
N GLU A 327 -4.42 -0.80 20.18
CA GLU A 327 -3.31 0.13 20.39
C GLU A 327 -2.83 0.84 19.11
N ALA A 328 -3.30 0.39 17.95
CA ALA A 328 -3.00 1.03 16.67
C ALA A 328 -3.89 2.24 16.38
N ILE A 329 -4.96 2.45 17.13
CA ILE A 329 -5.79 3.65 17.01
C ILE A 329 -5.16 4.75 17.86
N LYS A 330 -4.51 5.71 17.19
CA LYS A 330 -3.78 6.82 17.82
C LYS A 330 -4.33 8.19 17.39
N MET A 331 -5.53 8.21 16.82
CA MET A 331 -6.27 9.43 16.53
C MET A 331 -7.13 9.83 17.73
N THR A 332 -7.14 11.12 18.04
CA THR A 332 -8.15 11.71 18.96
C THR A 332 -9.35 12.15 18.14
N HIS A 333 -10.54 11.77 18.59
CA HIS A 333 -11.84 12.13 17.98
C HIS A 333 -12.40 13.40 18.59
#